data_77c8c9cc4721338c7ff893f09c5bd29b
#
_entry.id   77c8c9cc4721338c7ff893f09c5bd29b
#
_cell.length_a   1.000
_cell.length_b   1.000
_cell.length_c   1.000
_cell.angle_alpha   90.00
_cell.angle_beta   90.00
_cell.angle_gamma   90.00
#
_symmetry.space_group_name_H-M   'P 1'
#
loop_
_entity.id
_entity.type
_entity.pdbx_description
1 polymer ?
#
loop_
_entity_poly.entity_id
_entity_poly.type
_entity_poly.pdbx_seq_one_letter_code
_entity_poly.pdbx_strand_id
1 'polypeptide(L)'
;MIWHVVRLDCSEVAEEERRDLEASIAALARLEDVAWLRVARDVEDPNVTGLLTVFTDADALTRYRVHPEHVPVVERIRALGIPTVRLDVATDDEVADLP
;
A
#
# COMPACT_ATOMS: atom_id res chain seq x y z
N MET A 1 -11.31 -10.98 6.42
CA MET A 1 -10.47 -9.78 6.29
C MET A 1 -10.18 -9.44 4.84
N ILE A 2 -9.74 -8.24 4.57
CA ILE A 2 -9.44 -7.77 3.23
C ILE A 2 -7.93 -7.59 3.10
N TRP A 3 -7.35 -8.18 2.05
CA TRP A 3 -5.97 -7.95 1.64
C TRP A 3 -5.97 -6.95 0.49
N HIS A 4 -5.27 -5.86 0.68
CA HIS A 4 -5.09 -4.81 -0.32
C HIS A 4 -3.65 -4.88 -0.80
N VAL A 5 -3.46 -5.33 -2.04
CA VAL A 5 -2.14 -5.55 -2.63
C VAL A 5 -1.94 -4.56 -3.76
N VAL A 6 -0.83 -3.85 -3.74
CA VAL A 6 -0.50 -2.87 -4.78
C VAL A 6 0.89 -3.15 -5.32
N ARG A 7 1.02 -3.13 -6.64
CA ARG A 7 2.29 -3.21 -7.35
C ARG A 7 2.58 -1.84 -7.96
N LEU A 8 3.74 -1.28 -7.61
CA LEU A 8 4.20 0.01 -8.11
C LEU A 8 5.45 -0.19 -8.96
N ASP A 9 5.37 0.16 -10.25
CA ASP A 9 6.53 0.14 -11.14
C ASP A 9 7.29 1.46 -11.00
N CYS A 10 8.38 1.45 -10.24
CA CYS A 10 9.20 2.61 -9.93
C CYS A 10 10.42 2.76 -10.85
N SER A 11 10.43 2.09 -12.02
CA SER A 11 11.59 2.10 -12.94
C SER A 11 11.99 3.50 -13.42
N GLU A 12 11.03 4.42 -13.50
CA GLU A 12 11.26 5.81 -13.95
C GLU A 12 11.37 6.81 -12.79
N VAL A 13 11.45 6.33 -11.55
CA VAL A 13 11.50 7.18 -10.36
C VAL A 13 12.91 7.16 -9.77
N ALA A 14 13.45 8.34 -9.44
CA ALA A 14 14.75 8.45 -8.78
C ALA A 14 14.71 7.75 -7.42
N GLU A 15 15.81 7.10 -7.05
CA GLU A 15 15.88 6.29 -5.84
C GLU A 15 15.52 7.07 -4.57
N GLU A 16 15.95 8.33 -4.48
CA GLU A 16 15.64 9.18 -3.33
C GLU A 16 14.14 9.46 -3.21
N GLU A 17 13.49 9.79 -4.32
CA GLU A 17 12.04 10.00 -4.35
C GLU A 17 11.28 8.72 -4.04
N ARG A 18 11.79 7.59 -4.54
CA ARG A 18 11.20 6.28 -4.27
C ARG A 18 11.24 5.94 -2.78
N ARG A 19 12.38 6.18 -2.13
CA ARG A 19 12.52 5.96 -0.68
C ARG A 19 11.57 6.83 0.13
N ASP A 20 11.43 8.10 -0.25
CA ASP A 20 10.50 9.02 0.39
C ASP A 20 9.06 8.53 0.25
N LEU A 21 8.70 8.09 -0.94
CA LEU A 21 7.37 7.52 -1.19
C LEU A 21 7.13 6.26 -0.37
N GLU A 22 8.08 5.34 -0.36
CA GLU A 22 7.99 4.11 0.42
C GLU A 22 7.83 4.40 1.92
N ALA A 23 8.56 5.39 2.43
CA ALA A 23 8.43 5.83 3.83
C ALA A 23 7.05 6.42 4.12
N SER A 24 6.51 7.22 3.19
CA SER A 24 5.17 7.79 3.32
C SER A 24 4.08 6.72 3.32
N ILE A 25 4.24 5.69 2.48
CA ILE A 25 3.33 4.54 2.45
C ILE A 25 3.42 3.76 3.76
N ALA A 26 4.64 3.46 4.21
CA ALA A 26 4.86 2.72 5.45
C ALA A 26 4.25 3.43 6.66
N ALA A 27 4.26 4.76 6.68
CA ALA A 27 3.67 5.56 7.74
C ALA A 27 2.15 5.40 7.84
N LEU A 28 1.48 4.93 6.79
CA LEU A 28 0.03 4.66 6.82
C LEU A 28 -0.33 3.50 7.76
N ALA A 29 0.66 2.70 8.18
CA ALA A 29 0.45 1.62 9.15
C ALA A 29 -0.12 2.11 10.49
N ARG A 30 0.07 3.40 10.81
CA ARG A 30 -0.44 3.99 12.06
C ARG A 30 -1.92 4.32 12.04
N LEU A 31 -2.55 4.31 10.86
CA LEU A 31 -3.96 4.65 10.74
C LEU A 31 -4.83 3.59 11.43
N GLU A 32 -5.88 4.05 12.12
CA GLU A 32 -6.76 3.18 12.90
C GLU A 32 -7.36 2.03 12.09
N ASP A 33 -7.76 2.31 10.84
CA ASP A 33 -8.39 1.30 9.99
C ASP A 33 -7.41 0.29 9.39
N VAL A 34 -6.10 0.53 9.49
CA VAL A 34 -5.07 -0.38 8.97
C VAL A 34 -4.72 -1.40 10.05
N ALA A 35 -5.06 -2.66 9.81
CA ALA A 35 -4.75 -3.74 10.74
C ALA A 35 -3.28 -4.18 10.64
N TRP A 36 -2.71 -4.12 9.43
CA TRP A 36 -1.34 -4.54 9.17
C TRP A 36 -0.90 -3.97 7.82
N LEU A 37 0.37 -3.56 7.73
CA LEU A 37 0.91 -3.02 6.49
C LEU A 37 2.40 -3.33 6.36
N ARG A 38 2.80 -3.73 5.15
CA ARG A 38 4.22 -3.89 4.79
C ARG A 38 4.48 -3.31 3.41
N VAL A 39 5.63 -2.68 3.28
CA VAL A 39 6.16 -2.18 2.02
C VAL A 39 7.50 -2.86 1.79
N ALA A 40 7.68 -3.46 0.63
CA ALA A 40 8.93 -4.14 0.29
C ALA A 40 9.13 -4.15 -1.22
N ARG A 41 10.34 -4.44 -1.65
CA ARG A 41 10.69 -4.51 -3.07
C ARG A 41 10.61 -5.94 -3.57
N ASP A 42 10.22 -6.10 -4.83
CA ASP A 42 10.10 -7.40 -5.45
C ASP A 42 11.45 -8.13 -5.47
N VAL A 43 11.42 -9.44 -5.24
CA VAL A 43 12.65 -10.25 -5.16
C VAL A 43 13.31 -10.48 -6.52
N GLU A 44 12.55 -10.39 -7.61
CA GLU A 44 13.04 -10.61 -8.97
C GLU A 44 13.27 -9.31 -9.73
N ASP A 45 12.40 -8.31 -9.54
CA ASP A 45 12.48 -7.02 -10.20
C ASP A 45 12.69 -5.91 -9.17
N PRO A 46 13.94 -5.43 -8.98
CA PRO A 46 14.23 -4.42 -7.97
C PRO A 46 13.58 -3.05 -8.23
N ASN A 47 13.04 -2.83 -9.42
CA ASN A 47 12.32 -1.59 -9.75
C ASN A 47 10.87 -1.61 -9.27
N VAL A 48 10.37 -2.75 -8.80
CA VAL A 48 8.99 -2.90 -8.34
C VAL A 48 8.92 -2.82 -6.83
N THR A 49 8.04 -1.95 -6.34
CA THR A 49 7.68 -1.87 -4.92
C THR A 49 6.32 -2.52 -4.71
N GLY A 50 6.22 -3.39 -3.72
CA GLY A 50 4.98 -4.02 -3.31
C GLY A 50 4.45 -3.41 -2.02
N LEU A 51 3.15 -3.22 -1.96
CA LEU A 51 2.43 -2.81 -0.76
C LEU A 51 1.43 -3.90 -0.40
N LEU A 52 1.48 -4.34 0.84
CA LEU A 52 0.57 -5.32 1.39
C LEU A 52 -0.13 -4.68 2.60
N THR A 53 -1.43 -4.49 2.51
CA THR A 53 -2.22 -3.90 3.59
C THR A 53 -3.38 -4.83 3.94
N VAL A 54 -3.69 -4.94 5.22
CA VAL A 54 -4.83 -5.74 5.69
C VAL A 54 -5.81 -4.85 6.42
N PHE A 55 -7.09 -5.02 6.10
CA PHE A 55 -8.23 -4.39 6.76
C PHE A 55 -9.12 -5.47 7.34
N THR A 56 -9.73 -5.20 8.50
CA THR A 56 -10.62 -6.16 9.15
C THR A 56 -11.85 -6.47 8.31
N ASP A 57 -12.36 -5.48 7.59
CA ASP A 57 -13.56 -5.59 6.75
C ASP A 57 -13.55 -4.59 5.61
N ALA A 58 -14.56 -4.68 4.74
CA ALA A 58 -14.71 -3.80 3.58
C ALA A 58 -14.98 -2.34 3.97
N ASP A 59 -15.63 -2.11 5.11
CA ASP A 59 -15.93 -0.75 5.57
C ASP A 59 -14.63 -0.02 5.96
N ALA A 60 -13.70 -0.71 6.61
CA ALA A 60 -12.38 -0.17 6.93
C ALA A 60 -11.61 0.22 5.65
N LEU A 61 -11.65 -0.61 4.62
CA LEU A 61 -11.04 -0.30 3.33
C LEU A 61 -11.68 0.94 2.70
N THR A 62 -13.00 1.05 2.76
CA THR A 62 -13.74 2.20 2.21
C THR A 62 -13.34 3.50 2.90
N ARG A 63 -13.21 3.50 4.24
CA ARG A 63 -12.75 4.67 4.99
C ARG A 63 -11.32 5.04 4.66
N TYR A 64 -10.46 4.03 4.50
CA TYR A 64 -9.05 4.21 4.14
C TYR A 64 -8.89 4.93 2.80
N ARG A 65 -9.69 4.54 1.80
CA ARG A 65 -9.61 5.12 0.44
C ARG A 65 -9.79 6.63 0.43
N VAL A 66 -10.61 7.16 1.31
CA VAL A 66 -10.91 8.61 1.39
C VAL A 66 -10.21 9.30 2.56
N HIS A 67 -9.35 8.59 3.27
CA HIS A 67 -8.68 9.14 4.43
C HIS A 67 -7.74 10.31 4.04
N PRO A 68 -7.76 11.42 4.81
CA PRO A 68 -6.94 12.61 4.51
C PRO A 68 -5.43 12.35 4.45
N GLU A 69 -4.95 11.28 5.06
CA GLU A 69 -3.52 10.90 5.00
C GLU A 69 -3.22 9.91 3.87
N HIS A 70 -4.23 9.19 3.36
CA HIS A 70 -4.05 8.27 2.24
C HIS A 70 -4.12 8.99 0.88
N VAL A 71 -5.06 9.93 0.73
CA VAL A 71 -5.29 10.64 -0.54
C VAL A 71 -4.02 11.31 -1.08
N PRO A 72 -3.23 12.05 -0.26
CA PRO A 72 -1.98 12.67 -0.75
C PRO A 72 -0.96 11.66 -1.28
N VAL A 73 -0.90 10.46 -0.71
CA VAL A 73 0.01 9.40 -1.17
C VAL A 73 -0.41 8.93 -2.57
N VAL A 74 -1.69 8.71 -2.79
CA VAL A 74 -2.22 8.33 -4.12
C VAL A 74 -1.95 9.42 -5.15
N GLU A 75 -2.17 10.68 -4.78
CA GLU A 75 -1.90 11.82 -5.66
C GLU A 75 -0.42 11.90 -6.04
N ARG A 76 0.48 11.63 -5.10
CA ARG A 76 1.92 11.62 -5.35
C ARG A 76 2.32 10.50 -6.31
N ILE A 77 1.75 9.32 -6.14
CA ILE A 77 1.99 8.18 -7.04
C ILE A 77 1.59 8.58 -8.47
N ARG A 78 0.44 9.22 -8.64
CA ARG A 78 -0.02 9.71 -9.94
C ARG A 78 0.90 10.78 -10.50
N ALA A 79 1.30 11.74 -9.67
CA ALA A 79 2.18 12.84 -10.09
C ALA A 79 3.55 12.34 -10.56
N LEU A 80 4.06 11.27 -9.95
CA LEU A 80 5.30 10.63 -10.36
C LEU A 80 5.15 9.73 -11.60
N GLY A 81 3.92 9.55 -12.10
CA GLY A 81 3.66 8.73 -13.28
C GLY A 81 3.91 7.25 -13.07
N ILE A 82 3.76 6.75 -11.85
CA ILE A 82 4.05 5.35 -11.50
C ILE A 82 2.93 4.44 -11.98
N PRO A 83 3.20 3.50 -12.91
CA PRO A 83 2.23 2.46 -13.26
C PRO A 83 1.87 1.63 -12.02
N THR A 84 0.57 1.48 -11.79
CA THR A 84 0.05 0.86 -10.57
C THR A 84 -0.93 -0.24 -10.90
N VAL A 85 -0.77 -1.39 -10.26
CA VAL A 85 -1.73 -2.50 -10.33
C VAL A 85 -2.22 -2.78 -8.91
N ARG A 86 -3.53 -2.86 -8.74
CA ARG A 86 -4.18 -3.07 -7.45
C ARG A 86 -5.01 -4.34 -7.46
N LEU A 87 -4.99 -5.06 -6.35
CA LEU A 87 -5.81 -6.23 -6.12
C LEU A 87 -6.32 -6.20 -4.69
N ASP A 88 -7.65 -6.27 -4.52
CA ASP A 88 -8.28 -6.33 -3.21
C ASP A 88 -9.03 -7.66 -3.11
N VAL A 89 -8.62 -8.50 -2.16
CA VAL A 89 -9.21 -9.84 -1.99
C VAL A 89 -9.71 -10.03 -0.56
N ALA A 90 -10.85 -10.72 -0.44
CA ALA A 90 -11.42 -11.07 0.85
C ALA A 90 -11.03 -12.52 1.21
N THR A 91 -10.63 -12.72 2.46
CA THR A 91 -10.34 -14.05 2.99
C THR A 91 -11.13 -14.27 4.29
N ASP A 92 -11.22 -15.52 4.74
CA ASP A 92 -11.89 -15.88 5.98
C ASP A 92 -10.93 -15.83 7.20
N ASP A 93 -9.68 -15.45 6.98
CA ASP A 93 -8.69 -15.34 8.05
C ASP A 93 -9.04 -14.24 9.04
N GLU A 94 -8.60 -14.42 10.28
CA GLU A 94 -8.69 -13.42 11.33
C GLU A 94 -7.39 -12.63 11.43
N VAL A 95 -7.46 -11.37 11.88
CA VAL A 95 -6.26 -10.53 12.06
C VAL A 95 -5.23 -11.20 12.96
N ALA A 96 -5.68 -11.98 13.96
CA ALA A 96 -4.81 -12.72 14.85
C ALA A 96 -3.95 -13.78 14.16
N ASP A 97 -4.33 -14.22 12.94
CA ASP A 97 -3.60 -15.23 12.17
C ASP A 97 -2.47 -14.62 11.33
N LEU A 98 -2.32 -13.30 11.35
CA LEU A 98 -1.26 -12.63 10.59
C LEU A 98 0.13 -12.94 11.16
N PRO A 99 1.13 -13.05 10.27
CA PRO A 99 2.51 -13.29 10.69
C PRO A 99 3.11 -12.16 11.51
#